data_2f143a0f849f935827cdd7c7f22ad412
#
_entry.id   2f143a0f849f935827cdd7c7f22ad412
#
_cell.length_a   1.000
_cell.length_b   1.000
_cell.length_c   1.000
_cell.angle_alpha   90.00
_cell.angle_beta   90.00
_cell.angle_gamma   90.00
#
_symmetry.space_group_name_H-M   'P 1'
#
loop_
_entity.id
_entity.type
_entity.pdbx_description
1 polymer ?
#
loop_
_entity_poly.entity_id
_entity_poly.type
_entity_poly.pdbx_seq_one_letter_code
_entity_poly.pdbx_strand_id
1 'polypeptide(L)'
;ASADLLPLYVSSTATASFFIDGKSLSIADDGVVRYTLVIRGSGGAENVSYEGIRCETAERKLYAIGRNGSEWVRSRNDAWQVIAENALNRQHAVLFKEYFCPPGEVRPGLDQIVRSLRRGAVMR
;
A
#
# COMPACT_ATOMS: atom_id res chain seq x y z
N ALA A 1 -2.20 -9.57 11.24
CA ALA A 1 -2.76 -9.10 9.98
C ALA A 1 -4.10 -9.79 9.73
N SER A 2 -4.97 -9.13 9.01
CA SER A 2 -6.27 -9.67 8.67
C SER A 2 -6.10 -10.79 7.65
N ALA A 3 -7.14 -11.64 7.52
CA ALA A 3 -7.15 -12.69 6.52
C ALA A 3 -7.47 -12.17 5.11
N ASP A 4 -7.84 -10.92 4.97
CA ASP A 4 -8.24 -10.33 3.68
C ASP A 4 -7.07 -9.63 3.00
N LEU A 5 -6.05 -10.40 2.64
CA LEU A 5 -4.88 -9.86 1.96
C LEU A 5 -5.09 -9.86 0.45
N LEU A 6 -5.02 -8.68 -0.15
CA LEU A 6 -5.20 -8.48 -1.59
C LEU A 6 -3.82 -8.36 -2.24
N PRO A 7 -3.48 -9.28 -3.16
CA PRO A 7 -2.17 -9.20 -3.83
C PRO A 7 -1.99 -7.91 -4.60
N LEU A 8 -0.80 -7.35 -4.52
CA LEU A 8 -0.40 -6.17 -5.27
C LEU A 8 0.74 -6.55 -6.22
N TYR A 9 0.46 -6.50 -7.51
CA TYR A 9 1.50 -6.74 -8.50
C TYR A 9 2.36 -5.50 -8.65
N VAL A 10 3.66 -5.65 -8.44
CA VAL A 10 4.59 -4.52 -8.50
C VAL A 10 5.47 -4.62 -9.74
N SER A 11 6.05 -5.79 -9.99
CA SER A 11 6.97 -5.97 -11.09
C SER A 11 7.20 -7.45 -11.34
N SER A 12 7.39 -7.83 -12.60
CA SER A 12 7.71 -9.21 -12.95
C SER A 12 9.09 -9.65 -12.44
N THR A 13 9.94 -8.69 -12.09
CA THR A 13 11.28 -8.98 -11.57
C THR A 13 11.36 -8.87 -10.05
N ALA A 14 10.26 -8.55 -9.37
CA ALA A 14 10.24 -8.46 -7.92
C ALA A 14 10.47 -9.84 -7.30
N THR A 15 11.35 -9.89 -6.30
CA THR A 15 11.62 -11.12 -5.56
C THR A 15 10.75 -11.25 -4.32
N ALA A 16 10.05 -10.19 -3.93
CA ALA A 16 9.13 -10.17 -2.81
C ALA A 16 7.70 -10.13 -3.32
N SER A 17 6.78 -10.62 -2.51
CA SER A 17 5.34 -10.53 -2.76
C SER A 17 4.75 -9.42 -1.90
N PHE A 18 3.83 -8.65 -2.48
CA PHE A 18 3.23 -7.49 -1.84
C PHE A 18 1.73 -7.72 -1.69
N PHE A 19 1.18 -7.31 -0.54
CA PHE A 19 -0.25 -7.45 -0.27
C PHE A 19 -0.77 -6.21 0.45
N ILE A 20 -2.03 -5.88 0.19
CA ILE A 20 -2.76 -4.85 0.92
C ILE A 20 -3.85 -5.53 1.74
N ASP A 21 -3.95 -5.18 3.02
CA ASP A 21 -5.02 -5.69 3.86
C ASP A 21 -6.31 -4.91 3.55
N GLY A 22 -7.24 -5.58 2.89
CA GLY A 22 -8.49 -4.94 2.46
C GLY A 22 -9.36 -4.46 3.60
N LYS A 23 -9.23 -5.06 4.78
CA LYS A 23 -10.06 -4.67 5.93
C LYS A 23 -9.57 -3.42 6.62
N SER A 24 -8.29 -3.10 6.51
CA SER A 24 -7.73 -1.91 7.14
C SER A 24 -7.63 -0.71 6.20
N LEU A 25 -7.98 -0.92 4.93
CA LEU A 25 -7.93 0.15 3.93
C LEU A 25 -8.99 1.19 4.26
N SER A 26 -8.61 2.46 4.28
CA SER A 26 -9.54 3.54 4.58
C SER A 26 -9.17 4.81 3.83
N ILE A 27 -10.15 5.66 3.63
CA ILE A 27 -9.96 7.00 3.06
C ILE A 27 -10.48 7.99 4.08
N ALA A 28 -9.59 8.83 4.59
CA ALA A 28 -9.94 9.82 5.61
C ALA A 28 -10.52 11.08 4.96
N ASP A 29 -11.11 11.94 5.80
CA ASP A 29 -11.69 13.21 5.35
C ASP A 29 -10.66 14.12 4.69
N ASP A 30 -9.39 13.99 5.07
CA ASP A 30 -8.29 14.74 4.49
C ASP A 30 -7.85 14.20 3.11
N GLY A 31 -8.51 13.17 2.61
CA GLY A 31 -8.19 12.56 1.33
C GLY A 31 -7.03 11.58 1.35
N VAL A 32 -6.45 11.34 2.51
CA VAL A 32 -5.35 10.39 2.64
C VAL A 32 -5.90 8.97 2.63
N VAL A 33 -5.32 8.13 1.76
CA VAL A 33 -5.65 6.70 1.73
C VAL A 33 -4.68 5.99 2.68
N ARG A 34 -5.24 5.36 3.71
CA ARG A 34 -4.45 4.62 4.71
C ARG A 34 -4.62 3.13 4.50
N TYR A 35 -3.54 2.40 4.63
CA TYR A 35 -3.53 0.98 4.30
C TYR A 35 -2.44 0.25 5.10
N THR A 36 -2.64 -1.05 5.27
CA THR A 36 -1.61 -1.94 5.80
C THR A 36 -0.95 -2.66 4.62
N LEU A 37 0.35 -2.51 4.51
CA LEU A 37 1.15 -3.16 3.47
C LEU A 37 1.88 -4.34 4.08
N VAL A 38 1.77 -5.49 3.45
CA VAL A 38 2.47 -6.70 3.86
C VAL A 38 3.44 -7.08 2.75
N ILE A 39 4.71 -7.21 3.08
CA ILE A 39 5.76 -7.60 2.13
C ILE A 39 6.36 -8.92 2.60
N ARG A 40 6.27 -9.95 1.75
CA ARG A 40 6.85 -11.26 2.05
C ARG A 40 8.03 -11.51 1.13
N GLY A 41 9.20 -11.67 1.74
CA GLY A 41 10.41 -12.01 1.00
C GLY A 41 10.44 -13.47 0.62
N SER A 42 11.30 -13.82 -0.34
CA SER A 42 11.45 -15.20 -0.82
C SER A 42 11.92 -16.15 0.26
N GLY A 43 12.60 -15.65 1.28
CA GLY A 43 13.05 -16.45 2.42
C GLY A 43 12.03 -16.63 3.52
N GLY A 44 10.82 -16.13 3.34
CA GLY A 44 9.76 -16.27 4.34
C GLY A 44 9.64 -15.10 5.31
N ALA A 45 10.56 -14.15 5.28
CA ALA A 45 10.46 -12.97 6.14
C ALA A 45 9.26 -12.12 5.74
N GLU A 46 8.56 -11.60 6.74
CA GLU A 46 7.38 -10.78 6.52
C GLU A 46 7.55 -9.44 7.20
N ASN A 47 7.31 -8.36 6.45
CA ASN A 47 7.33 -7.00 6.97
C ASN A 47 5.94 -6.41 6.81
N VAL A 48 5.43 -5.83 7.89
CA VAL A 48 4.09 -5.24 7.91
C VAL A 48 4.23 -3.76 8.29
N SER A 49 3.59 -2.88 7.51
CA SER A 49 3.64 -1.45 7.80
C SER A 49 2.26 -0.82 7.61
N TYR A 50 1.96 0.17 8.43
CA TYR A 50 0.75 0.99 8.29
C TYR A 50 1.17 2.32 7.70
N GLU A 51 0.62 2.65 6.52
CA GLU A 51 1.07 3.76 5.71
C GLU A 51 -0.09 4.59 5.20
N GLY A 52 0.23 5.78 4.69
CA GLY A 52 -0.74 6.63 4.01
C GLY A 52 -0.16 7.22 2.74
N ILE A 53 -1.04 7.42 1.74
CA ILE A 53 -0.69 8.10 0.49
C ILE A 53 -1.62 9.29 0.33
N ARG A 54 -1.04 10.45 0.07
CA ARG A 54 -1.76 11.68 -0.21
C ARG A 54 -1.66 11.97 -1.70
N CYS A 55 -2.82 11.91 -2.37
CA CYS A 55 -2.84 12.08 -3.83
C CYS A 55 -2.48 13.48 -4.28
N GLU A 56 -2.92 14.51 -3.54
CA GLU A 56 -2.67 15.90 -3.93
C GLU A 56 -1.20 16.24 -4.09
N THR A 57 -0.35 15.66 -3.25
CA THR A 57 1.07 15.99 -3.23
C THR A 57 1.96 14.85 -3.69
N ALA A 58 1.37 13.71 -4.04
CA ALA A 58 2.11 12.50 -4.41
C ALA A 58 3.13 12.13 -3.33
N GLU A 59 2.67 12.11 -2.09
CA GLU A 59 3.51 11.80 -0.93
C GLU A 59 3.00 10.60 -0.17
N ARG A 60 3.91 9.94 0.53
CA ARG A 60 3.59 8.82 1.41
C ARG A 60 4.10 9.10 2.82
N LYS A 61 3.49 8.43 3.78
CA LYS A 61 3.87 8.52 5.18
C LYS A 61 3.84 7.14 5.82
N LEU A 62 4.84 6.84 6.63
CA LEU A 62 4.90 5.61 7.42
C LEU A 62 4.46 5.93 8.84
N TYR A 63 3.34 5.36 9.26
CA TYR A 63 2.81 5.61 10.61
C TYR A 63 3.36 4.62 11.63
N ALA A 64 3.40 3.34 11.28
CA ALA A 64 3.77 2.29 12.21
C ALA A 64 4.29 1.07 11.49
N ILE A 65 5.09 0.28 12.19
CA ILE A 65 5.64 -0.97 11.70
C ILE A 65 5.14 -2.09 12.62
N GLY A 66 4.69 -3.19 12.03
CA GLY A 66 4.27 -4.36 12.79
C GLY A 66 5.48 -5.16 13.23
N ARG A 67 5.47 -5.59 14.48
CA ARG A 67 6.50 -6.45 15.06
C ARG A 67 5.87 -7.72 15.61
N ASN A 68 6.57 -8.82 15.43
CA ASN A 68 6.20 -10.11 16.02
C ASN A 68 4.73 -10.48 15.77
N GLY A 69 4.22 -10.09 14.60
CA GLY A 69 2.91 -10.49 14.13
C GLY A 69 1.72 -9.71 14.68
N SER A 70 1.82 -9.08 15.82
CA SER A 70 0.64 -8.45 16.42
C SER A 70 0.90 -7.11 17.06
N GLU A 71 2.14 -6.75 17.30
CA GLU A 71 2.47 -5.51 17.98
C GLU A 71 2.83 -4.41 16.98
N TRP A 72 2.22 -3.24 17.14
CA TRP A 72 2.54 -2.07 16.34
C TRP A 72 3.54 -1.18 17.06
N VAL A 73 4.57 -0.75 16.35
CA VAL A 73 5.58 0.18 16.86
C VAL A 73 5.52 1.43 15.99
N ARG A 74 5.39 2.59 16.63
CA ARG A 74 5.35 3.87 15.91
C ARG A 74 6.63 4.09 15.12
N SER A 75 6.50 4.57 13.88
CA SER A 75 7.65 4.90 13.05
C SER A 75 8.40 6.11 13.61
N ARG A 76 9.73 6.04 13.64
CA ARG A 76 10.56 7.17 14.03
C ARG A 76 10.62 8.24 12.95
N ASN A 77 10.53 7.82 11.69
CA ASN A 77 10.58 8.74 10.56
C ASN A 77 9.21 8.75 9.91
N ASP A 78 8.31 9.55 10.47
CA ASP A 78 6.92 9.62 10.03
C ASP A 78 6.62 10.88 9.21
N ALA A 79 7.64 11.50 8.62
CA ALA A 79 7.43 12.66 7.76
C ALA A 79 6.86 12.24 6.41
N TRP A 80 6.10 13.13 5.80
CA TRP A 80 5.64 12.94 4.43
C TRP A 80 6.82 12.99 3.48
N GLN A 81 6.88 12.04 2.56
CA GLN A 81 7.97 11.94 1.59
C GLN A 81 7.39 11.78 0.20
N VAL A 82 7.96 12.50 -0.78
CA VAL A 82 7.55 12.37 -2.16
C VAL A 82 7.77 10.94 -2.64
N ILE A 83 6.78 10.39 -3.32
CA ILE A 83 6.86 9.03 -3.87
C ILE A 83 7.82 9.03 -5.04
N ALA A 84 8.89 8.24 -4.93
CA ALA A 84 9.90 8.14 -5.97
C ALA A 84 9.71 6.86 -6.79
N GLU A 85 9.89 6.93 -8.09
CA GLU A 85 9.82 5.76 -8.97
C GLU A 85 11.17 5.09 -9.08
N ASN A 86 11.55 4.39 -8.02
CA ASN A 86 12.79 3.62 -8.03
C ASN A 86 12.51 2.22 -7.48
N ALA A 87 13.52 1.35 -7.51
CA ALA A 87 13.36 -0.04 -7.13
C ALA A 87 12.88 -0.22 -5.68
N LEU A 88 13.28 0.67 -4.78
CA LEU A 88 12.90 0.56 -3.36
C LEU A 88 11.48 1.01 -3.09
N ASN A 89 10.93 1.88 -3.94
CA ASN A 89 9.61 2.48 -3.72
C ASN A 89 8.61 2.17 -4.82
N ARG A 90 8.89 1.15 -5.63
CA ARG A 90 8.02 0.81 -6.76
C ARG A 90 6.60 0.48 -6.31
N GLN A 91 6.45 -0.19 -5.18
CA GLN A 91 5.13 -0.52 -4.66
C GLN A 91 4.31 0.73 -4.36
N HIS A 92 4.94 1.78 -3.85
CA HIS A 92 4.24 3.04 -3.57
C HIS A 92 3.82 3.73 -4.87
N ALA A 93 4.68 3.71 -5.88
CA ALA A 93 4.34 4.29 -7.18
C ALA A 93 3.18 3.55 -7.84
N VAL A 94 3.16 2.23 -7.76
CA VAL A 94 2.07 1.41 -8.31
C VAL A 94 0.76 1.72 -7.59
N LEU A 95 0.76 1.76 -6.26
CA LEU A 95 -0.43 2.09 -5.48
C LEU A 95 -0.95 3.48 -5.86
N PHE A 96 -0.06 4.45 -5.96
CA PHE A 96 -0.42 5.83 -6.30
C PHE A 96 -1.02 5.91 -7.70
N LYS A 97 -0.32 5.40 -8.70
CA LYS A 97 -0.72 5.58 -10.11
C LYS A 97 -1.88 4.70 -10.54
N GLU A 98 -1.93 3.47 -10.06
CA GLU A 98 -2.87 2.49 -10.59
C GLU A 98 -4.10 2.28 -9.72
N TYR A 99 -4.02 2.54 -8.42
CA TYR A 99 -5.10 2.17 -7.51
C TYR A 99 -5.68 3.33 -6.73
N PHE A 100 -4.86 4.14 -6.09
CA PHE A 100 -5.35 5.19 -5.18
C PHE A 100 -5.58 6.52 -5.86
N CYS A 101 -4.70 6.89 -6.77
CA CYS A 101 -4.72 8.20 -7.41
C CYS A 101 -4.57 8.08 -8.93
N PRO A 102 -5.40 7.24 -9.59
CA PRO A 102 -5.29 7.10 -11.05
C PRO A 102 -5.55 8.44 -11.73
N PRO A 103 -4.99 8.66 -12.93
CA PRO A 103 -5.25 9.88 -13.67
C PRO A 103 -6.75 10.01 -13.97
N GLY A 104 -7.25 11.23 -13.94
CA GLY A 104 -8.66 11.49 -14.12
C GLY A 104 -9.17 12.45 -13.07
N GLU A 105 -10.42 12.87 -13.21
CA GLU A 105 -11.01 13.88 -12.34
C GLU A 105 -11.59 13.31 -11.07
N VAL A 106 -12.05 12.06 -11.12
CA VAL A 106 -12.77 11.45 -10.01
C VAL A 106 -11.87 10.46 -9.29
N ARG A 107 -11.69 10.68 -7.99
CA ARG A 107 -10.94 9.74 -7.16
C ARG A 107 -11.79 8.50 -6.90
N PRO A 108 -11.18 7.31 -6.94
CA PRO A 108 -11.93 6.08 -6.65
C PRO A 108 -12.34 6.03 -5.18
N GLY A 109 -13.52 5.48 -4.92
CA GLY A 109 -13.96 5.19 -3.58
C GLY A 109 -13.34 3.91 -3.06
N LEU A 110 -13.56 3.61 -1.78
CA LEU A 110 -12.98 2.46 -1.12
C LEU A 110 -13.32 1.14 -1.81
N ASP A 111 -14.60 0.93 -2.12
CA ASP A 111 -15.04 -0.30 -2.78
C ASP A 111 -14.40 -0.48 -4.14
N GLN A 112 -14.22 0.61 -4.85
CA GLN A 112 -13.61 0.59 -6.17
C GLN A 112 -12.13 0.20 -6.10
N ILE A 113 -11.43 0.71 -5.11
CA ILE A 113 -10.02 0.36 -4.88
C ILE A 113 -9.89 -1.13 -4.60
N VAL A 114 -10.73 -1.65 -3.71
CA VAL A 114 -10.71 -3.07 -3.36
C VAL A 114 -10.98 -3.93 -4.59
N ARG A 115 -12.00 -3.58 -5.38
CA ARG A 115 -12.32 -4.32 -6.60
C ARG A 115 -11.16 -4.28 -7.60
N SER A 116 -10.52 -3.13 -7.74
CA SER A 116 -9.39 -2.99 -8.66
C SER A 116 -8.21 -3.86 -8.24
N LEU A 117 -7.92 -3.92 -6.95
CA LEU A 117 -6.86 -4.78 -6.43
C LEU A 117 -7.17 -6.26 -6.67
N ARG A 118 -8.41 -6.68 -6.44
CA ARG A 118 -8.83 -8.07 -6.71
C ARG A 118 -8.74 -8.40 -8.19
N ARG A 119 -9.15 -7.49 -9.04
CA ARG A 119 -9.09 -7.67 -10.50
C ARG A 119 -7.65 -7.80 -10.98
N GLY A 120 -6.77 -6.94 -10.46
CA GLY A 120 -5.36 -6.99 -10.81
C GLY A 120 -4.72 -8.33 -10.49
N ALA A 121 -5.07 -8.91 -9.36
CA ALA A 121 -4.56 -10.22 -8.95
C ALA A 121 -4.98 -11.32 -9.93
N VAL A 122 -6.21 -11.26 -10.44
CA VAL A 122 -6.73 -12.27 -11.38
C VAL A 122 -6.13 -12.09 -12.78
N MET A 123 -5.91 -10.85 -13.19
CA MET A 123 -5.44 -10.55 -14.54
C MET A 123 -3.93 -10.62 -14.70
N ARG A 124 -3.21 -10.81 -13.65
CA ARG A 124 -1.75 -10.89 -13.64
C ARG A 124 -1.28 -12.25 -13.15
#